data_16c0402a56473b53baa71d4e77cb7a98
#
_entry.id   16c0402a56473b53baa71d4e77cb7a98
#
_cell.length_a   1.000
_cell.length_b   1.000
_cell.length_c   1.000
_cell.angle_alpha   90.00
_cell.angle_beta   90.00
_cell.angle_gamma   90.00
#
_symmetry.space_group_name_H-M   'P 1'
#
loop_
_entity.id
_entity.type
_entity.pdbx_description
1 polymer ?
#
loop_
_entity_poly.entity_id
_entity_poly.type
_entity_poly.pdbx_seq_one_letter_code
_entity_poly.pdbx_strand_id
1 'polypeptide(L)'
;MTDASFRLERGDDGIATLVFDTPGRSMNLFDLAAIDALDRLTGEIAADPAISGVIVASAKETFSGGADLAMIQAMLGLFREAARAGDREAAVARLSRETARLGAIFRRIETSGKP
;
A
#
# COMPACT_ATOMS: atom_id res chain seq x y z
N MET A 1 -9.16 11.71 6.99
CA MET A 1 -8.43 12.23 5.82
C MET A 1 -8.56 11.26 4.67
N THR A 2 -8.87 11.76 3.49
CA THR A 2 -8.99 10.96 2.28
C THR A 2 -7.70 11.08 1.49
N ASP A 3 -7.04 9.94 1.26
CA ASP A 3 -5.99 9.84 0.28
C ASP A 3 -6.57 9.18 -0.98
N ALA A 4 -5.89 9.29 -2.14
CA ALA A 4 -6.48 8.92 -3.43
C ALA A 4 -7.08 7.51 -3.46
N SER A 5 -6.44 6.52 -2.83
CA SER A 5 -6.88 5.12 -2.90
C SER A 5 -7.32 4.55 -1.55
N PHE A 6 -6.98 5.21 -0.46
CA PHE A 6 -7.36 4.78 0.88
C PHE A 6 -7.87 5.98 1.68
N ARG A 7 -8.81 5.72 2.56
CA ARG A 7 -9.22 6.69 3.56
C ARG A 7 -9.30 6.04 4.93
N LEU A 8 -9.01 6.83 5.96
CA LEU A 8 -9.09 6.39 7.35
C LEU A 8 -10.29 7.05 8.00
N GLU A 9 -11.21 6.23 8.49
CA GLU A 9 -12.37 6.67 9.24
C GLU A 9 -12.17 6.28 10.71
N ARG A 10 -12.27 7.25 11.61
CA ARG A 10 -12.06 7.03 13.05
C ARG A 10 -13.41 6.93 13.74
N GLY A 11 -13.62 5.85 14.48
CA GLY A 11 -14.80 5.69 15.34
C GLY A 11 -14.56 6.25 16.73
N ASP A 12 -15.64 6.59 17.41
CA ASP A 12 -15.61 7.10 18.79
C ASP A 12 -15.18 6.02 19.82
N ASP A 13 -15.29 4.76 19.43
CA ASP A 13 -14.95 3.59 20.24
C ASP A 13 -13.47 3.19 20.17
N GLY A 14 -12.64 3.95 19.47
CA GLY A 14 -11.23 3.64 19.25
C GLY A 14 -11.01 2.67 18.09
N ILE A 15 -12.04 2.25 17.39
CA ILE A 15 -11.91 1.42 16.19
C ILE A 15 -11.84 2.31 14.96
N ALA A 16 -10.78 2.14 14.17
CA ALA A 16 -10.64 2.83 12.90
C ALA A 16 -10.99 1.89 11.74
N THR A 17 -11.53 2.45 10.67
CA THR A 17 -11.78 1.71 9.43
C THR A 17 -10.89 2.27 8.33
N LEU A 18 -10.06 1.41 7.77
CA LEU A 18 -9.20 1.72 6.63
C LEU A 18 -9.91 1.23 5.36
N VAL A 19 -10.39 2.16 4.54
CA VAL A 19 -11.22 1.84 3.38
C VAL A 19 -10.40 1.95 2.11
N PHE A 20 -10.36 0.85 1.36
CA PHE A 20 -9.73 0.79 0.04
C PHE A 20 -10.75 1.21 -1.03
N ASP A 21 -10.45 2.26 -1.78
CA ASP A 21 -11.35 2.82 -2.78
C ASP A 21 -10.56 3.47 -3.92
N THR A 22 -10.09 2.66 -4.87
CA THR A 22 -9.33 3.15 -6.02
C THR A 22 -10.16 4.10 -6.87
N PRO A 23 -9.71 5.35 -7.07
CA PRO A 23 -10.49 6.34 -7.82
C PRO A 23 -10.71 5.92 -9.29
N GLY A 24 -11.94 6.09 -9.77
CA GLY A 24 -12.27 5.91 -11.17
C GLY A 24 -12.19 4.48 -11.71
N ARG A 25 -12.08 3.48 -10.84
CA ARG A 25 -11.97 2.07 -11.23
C ARG A 25 -13.09 1.27 -10.57
N SER A 26 -13.55 0.23 -11.25
CA SER A 26 -14.54 -0.70 -10.67
C SER A 26 -13.92 -1.65 -9.64
N MET A 27 -12.60 -1.77 -9.64
CA MET A 27 -11.84 -2.71 -8.83
C MET A 27 -10.70 -1.98 -8.13
N ASN A 28 -10.43 -2.34 -6.89
CA ASN A 28 -9.26 -1.84 -6.16
C ASN A 28 -7.99 -2.49 -6.68
N LEU A 29 -6.99 -1.66 -6.96
CA LEU A 29 -5.68 -2.10 -7.45
C LEU A 29 -4.57 -1.46 -6.61
N PHE A 30 -3.49 -2.22 -6.37
CA PHE A 30 -2.28 -1.69 -5.77
C PHE A 30 -1.40 -1.09 -6.86
N ASP A 31 -1.46 0.22 -6.99
CA ASP A 31 -0.50 1.03 -7.74
C ASP A 31 0.40 1.80 -6.76
N LEU A 32 1.32 2.63 -7.26
CA LEU A 32 2.22 3.39 -6.40
C LEU A 32 1.47 4.34 -5.46
N ALA A 33 0.42 4.99 -5.94
CA ALA A 33 -0.39 5.88 -5.12
C ALA A 33 -1.09 5.13 -3.99
N ALA A 34 -1.61 3.94 -4.26
CA ALA A 34 -2.23 3.09 -3.25
C ALA A 34 -1.22 2.63 -2.20
N ILE A 35 -0.02 2.22 -2.64
CA ILE A 35 1.04 1.77 -1.74
C ILE A 35 1.51 2.93 -0.86
N ASP A 36 1.70 4.13 -1.42
CA ASP A 36 2.09 5.32 -0.66
C ASP A 36 1.03 5.69 0.38
N ALA A 37 -0.24 5.67 0.00
CA ALA A 37 -1.35 5.95 0.91
C ALA A 37 -1.42 4.93 2.04
N LEU A 38 -1.30 3.64 1.72
CA LEU A 38 -1.32 2.57 2.69
C LEU A 38 -0.16 2.69 3.68
N ASP A 39 1.03 2.99 3.18
CA ASP A 39 2.23 3.20 4.01
C ASP A 39 2.00 4.33 5.02
N ARG A 40 1.54 5.46 4.56
CA ARG A 40 1.28 6.63 5.41
C ARG A 40 0.19 6.35 6.44
N LEU A 41 -0.95 5.83 6.02
CA LEU A 41 -2.08 5.60 6.92
C LEU A 41 -1.82 4.50 7.94
N THR A 42 -1.15 3.42 7.56
CA THR A 42 -0.78 2.36 8.51
C THR A 42 0.26 2.83 9.51
N GLY A 43 1.14 3.74 9.11
CA GLY A 43 2.06 4.41 10.04
C GLY A 43 1.33 5.27 11.06
N GLU A 44 0.33 6.04 10.64
CA GLU A 44 -0.51 6.83 11.54
C GLU A 44 -1.28 5.93 12.53
N ILE A 45 -1.86 4.85 12.02
CA ILE A 45 -2.59 3.89 12.87
C ILE A 45 -1.68 3.29 13.93
N ALA A 46 -0.50 2.84 13.54
CA ALA A 46 0.44 2.21 14.47
C ALA A 46 0.90 3.18 15.57
N ALA A 47 1.03 4.46 15.24
CA ALA A 47 1.53 5.49 16.16
C ALA A 47 0.44 6.11 17.05
N ASP A 48 -0.84 5.95 16.72
CA ASP A 48 -1.93 6.63 17.41
C ASP A 48 -2.45 5.77 18.57
N PRO A 49 -2.21 6.19 19.83
CA PRO A 49 -2.68 5.44 20.99
C PRO A 49 -4.21 5.45 21.15
N ALA A 50 -4.91 6.37 20.48
CA ALA A 50 -6.38 6.41 20.53
C ALA A 50 -7.02 5.34 19.63
N ILE A 51 -6.27 4.74 18.71
CA ILE A 51 -6.74 3.65 17.88
C ILE A 51 -6.37 2.33 18.55
N SER A 52 -7.39 1.56 18.97
CA SER A 52 -7.21 0.27 19.63
C SER A 52 -7.39 -0.93 18.70
N GLY A 53 -8.02 -0.74 17.55
CA GLY A 53 -8.22 -1.78 16.55
C GLY A 53 -8.56 -1.20 15.20
N VAL A 54 -8.41 -1.99 14.14
CA VAL A 54 -8.62 -1.53 12.76
C VAL A 54 -9.44 -2.54 11.98
N ILE A 55 -10.44 -2.05 11.26
CA ILE A 55 -11.17 -2.80 10.25
C ILE A 55 -10.64 -2.38 8.90
N VAL A 56 -10.21 -3.33 8.08
CA VAL A 56 -9.81 -3.07 6.69
C VAL A 56 -10.96 -3.48 5.79
N ALA A 57 -11.47 -2.53 5.02
CA ALA A 57 -12.67 -2.74 4.21
C ALA A 57 -12.47 -2.20 2.79
N SER A 58 -13.32 -2.65 1.88
CA SER A 58 -13.40 -2.14 0.50
C SER A 58 -14.69 -1.37 0.30
N ALA A 59 -14.61 -0.24 -0.40
CA ALA A 59 -15.79 0.49 -0.88
C ALA A 59 -16.39 -0.11 -2.14
N LYS A 60 -15.80 -1.17 -2.69
CA LYS A 60 -16.21 -1.82 -3.94
C LYS A 60 -16.74 -3.22 -3.69
N GLU A 61 -17.26 -3.87 -4.73
CA GLU A 61 -17.84 -5.23 -4.61
C GLU A 61 -16.82 -6.27 -4.19
N THR A 62 -15.56 -6.13 -4.64
CA THR A 62 -14.46 -7.01 -4.26
C THR A 62 -13.45 -6.25 -3.42
N PHE A 63 -12.60 -6.97 -2.69
CA PHE A 63 -11.58 -6.33 -1.87
C PHE A 63 -10.48 -5.72 -2.74
N SER A 64 -9.83 -6.52 -3.58
CA SER A 64 -8.73 -6.09 -4.44
C SER A 64 -8.54 -7.03 -5.61
N GLY A 65 -8.16 -6.46 -6.76
CA GLY A 65 -7.70 -7.22 -7.93
C GLY A 65 -6.19 -7.48 -7.94
N GLY A 66 -5.48 -7.04 -6.91
CA GLY A 66 -4.04 -7.21 -6.80
C GLY A 66 -3.25 -6.02 -7.33
N ALA A 67 -2.02 -6.27 -7.79
CA ALA A 67 -1.15 -5.23 -8.32
C ALA A 67 -1.61 -4.70 -9.66
N ASP A 68 -1.44 -3.39 -9.89
CA ASP A 68 -1.69 -2.78 -11.19
C ASP A 68 -0.65 -3.25 -12.21
N LEU A 69 -1.11 -3.82 -13.31
CA LEU A 69 -0.21 -4.35 -14.34
C LEU A 69 0.65 -3.27 -14.98
N ALA A 70 0.11 -2.06 -15.18
CA ALA A 70 0.88 -0.95 -15.71
C ALA A 70 2.03 -0.55 -14.78
N MET A 71 1.81 -0.60 -13.48
CA MET A 71 2.86 -0.36 -12.48
C MET A 71 3.97 -1.42 -12.59
N ILE A 72 3.60 -2.69 -12.68
CA ILE A 72 4.58 -3.78 -12.82
C ILE A 72 5.40 -3.61 -14.09
N GLN A 73 4.77 -3.30 -15.21
CA GLN A 73 5.45 -3.06 -16.48
C GLN A 73 6.42 -1.88 -16.39
N ALA A 74 6.02 -0.80 -15.75
CA ALA A 74 6.87 0.37 -15.55
C ALA A 74 8.10 0.04 -14.69
N MET A 75 7.92 -0.72 -13.61
CA MET A 75 9.02 -1.16 -12.74
C MET A 75 10.01 -2.05 -13.48
N LEU A 76 9.52 -2.99 -14.29
CA LEU A 76 10.36 -3.86 -15.10
C LEU A 76 11.12 -3.07 -16.17
N GLY A 77 10.50 -2.07 -16.77
CA GLY A 77 11.13 -1.17 -17.72
C GLY A 77 12.30 -0.41 -17.12
N LEU A 78 12.10 0.17 -15.93
CA LEU A 78 13.17 0.87 -15.21
C LEU A 78 14.33 -0.07 -14.83
N PHE A 79 14.01 -1.28 -14.42
CA PHE A 79 15.03 -2.29 -14.14
C PHE A 79 15.86 -2.63 -15.38
N ARG A 80 15.21 -2.85 -16.52
CA ARG A 80 15.89 -3.17 -17.79
C ARG A 80 16.81 -2.03 -18.24
N GLU A 81 16.37 -0.80 -18.13
CA GLU A 81 17.18 0.37 -18.46
C GLU A 81 18.42 0.47 -17.58
N ALA A 82 18.25 0.33 -16.26
CA ALA A 82 19.36 0.35 -15.32
C ALA A 82 20.35 -0.79 -15.57
N ALA A 83 19.87 -1.98 -15.87
CA ALA A 83 20.72 -3.13 -16.19
C ALA A 83 21.51 -2.92 -17.48
N ARG A 84 20.90 -2.29 -18.49
CA ARG A 84 21.59 -1.95 -19.75
C ARG A 84 22.67 -0.88 -19.56
N ALA A 85 22.47 0.03 -18.62
CA ALA A 85 23.46 1.06 -18.28
C ALA A 85 24.70 0.52 -17.57
N GLY A 86 24.78 -0.79 -17.31
CA GLY A 86 25.93 -1.46 -16.73
C GLY A 86 25.95 -1.55 -15.21
N ASP A 87 24.91 -1.05 -14.53
CA ASP A 87 24.79 -1.09 -13.08
C ASP A 87 23.72 -2.11 -12.65
N ARG A 88 23.92 -3.36 -13.04
CA ARG A 88 22.98 -4.45 -12.80
C ARG A 88 22.76 -4.71 -11.32
N GLU A 89 23.82 -4.65 -10.53
CA GLU A 89 23.74 -4.92 -9.08
C GLU A 89 22.89 -3.90 -8.35
N ALA A 90 23.07 -2.61 -8.64
CA ALA A 90 22.24 -1.54 -8.08
C ALA A 90 20.79 -1.63 -8.57
N ALA A 91 20.57 -2.01 -9.83
CA ALA A 91 19.24 -2.23 -10.38
C ALA A 91 18.50 -3.36 -9.67
N VAL A 92 19.17 -4.48 -9.42
CA VAL A 92 18.60 -5.61 -8.65
C VAL A 92 18.25 -5.17 -7.22
N ALA A 93 19.16 -4.47 -6.56
CA ALA A 93 18.92 -4.00 -5.19
C ALA A 93 17.71 -3.06 -5.12
N ARG A 94 17.58 -2.14 -6.07
CA ARG A 94 16.44 -1.22 -6.15
C ARG A 94 15.13 -1.96 -6.40
N LEU A 95 15.10 -2.87 -7.34
CA LEU A 95 13.91 -3.67 -7.63
C LEU A 95 13.48 -4.49 -6.41
N SER A 96 14.43 -5.09 -5.70
CA SER A 96 14.16 -5.83 -4.47
C SER A 96 13.51 -4.95 -3.40
N ARG A 97 14.01 -3.73 -3.21
CA ARG A 97 13.42 -2.79 -2.24
C ARG A 97 11.99 -2.41 -2.63
N GLU A 98 11.76 -2.09 -3.90
CA GLU A 98 10.43 -1.67 -4.38
C GLU A 98 9.42 -2.82 -4.28
N THR A 99 9.80 -4.03 -4.65
CA THR A 99 8.90 -5.19 -4.57
C THR A 99 8.65 -5.65 -3.15
N ALA A 100 9.59 -5.43 -2.24
CA ALA A 100 9.44 -5.78 -0.82
C ALA A 100 8.63 -4.76 -0.02
N ARG A 101 8.38 -3.58 -0.55
CA ARG A 101 7.76 -2.46 0.16
C ARG A 101 6.36 -2.80 0.67
N LEU A 102 5.51 -3.37 -0.15
CA LEU A 102 4.15 -3.74 0.23
C LEU A 102 4.14 -4.82 1.32
N GLY A 103 5.04 -5.79 1.21
CA GLY A 103 5.23 -6.82 2.24
C GLY A 103 5.66 -6.22 3.58
N ALA A 104 6.53 -5.23 3.56
CA ALA A 104 6.96 -4.52 4.77
C ALA A 104 5.81 -3.76 5.43
N ILE A 105 4.93 -3.14 4.63
CA ILE A 105 3.73 -2.47 5.12
C ILE A 105 2.79 -3.48 5.80
N PHE A 106 2.53 -4.61 5.18
CA PHE A 106 1.72 -5.67 5.75
C PHE A 106 2.31 -6.21 7.06
N ARG A 107 3.63 -6.36 7.10
CA ARG A 107 4.32 -6.79 8.32
C ARG A 107 4.15 -5.79 9.46
N ARG A 108 4.20 -4.50 9.16
CA ARG A 108 3.96 -3.45 10.16
C ARG A 108 2.54 -3.53 10.74
N ILE A 109 1.54 -3.80 9.90
CA ILE A 109 0.16 -4.01 10.35
C ILE A 109 0.10 -5.21 11.29
N GLU A 110 0.66 -6.32 10.87
CA GLU A 110 0.68 -7.59 11.62
C GLU A 110 1.33 -7.44 13.00
N THR A 111 2.40 -6.65 13.08
CA THR A 111 3.18 -6.48 14.31
C THR A 111 2.86 -5.22 15.10
N SER A 112 1.82 -4.47 14.70
CA SER A 112 1.45 -3.20 15.36
C SER A 112 0.93 -3.38 16.80
N GLY A 113 0.55 -4.58 17.18
CA GLY A 113 -0.09 -4.85 18.47
C GLY A 113 -1.59 -4.51 18.51
N LYS A 114 -2.17 -4.13 17.37
CA LYS A 114 -3.59 -3.78 17.24
C LYS A 114 -4.30 -4.83 16.38
N PRO A 115 -5.44 -5.39 16.85
CA PRO A 115 -6.22 -6.28 16.02
C PRO A 115 -6.87 -5.54 14.85
#